data_57567b60ce150554da4bf9a178e94673
#
_entry.id   57567b60ce150554da4bf9a178e94673
#
_cell.length_a   1.000
_cell.length_b   1.000
_cell.length_c   1.000
_cell.angle_alpha   90.00
_cell.angle_beta   90.00
_cell.angle_gamma   90.00
#
_symmetry.space_group_name_H-M   'P 1'
#
loop_
_entity.id
_entity.type
_entity.pdbx_description
1 polymer ?
#
loop_
_entity_poly.entity_id
_entity_poly.type
_entity_poly.pdbx_seq_one_letter_code
_entity_poly.pdbx_strand_id
1 'polypeptide(L)'
;FGINVVALVDGQPKILNLKEMLEAFIRHRREVVTRRTIYLLKKARERAHTLEGFAIALANIDEIITLIKKSPSPADAREALVAKGWTPGTVVAMLERAGPEASRPEWLEDQYGLKKGKYFLSPEQAKDILELRLHRLTGMEQDKIIEEFTVKLDEIADYQDILGSITRLMLVIREELEAVLEQ
;
A
#
# COMPACT_ATOMS: atom_id res chain seq x y z
N PHE A 1 35.76 -35.75 17.26
CA PHE A 1 35.57 -34.28 17.36
C PHE A 1 34.20 -33.99 17.93
N GLY A 2 34.12 -33.27 19.06
CA GLY A 2 32.90 -32.74 19.60
C GLY A 2 32.71 -31.31 19.04
N ILE A 3 31.54 -31.01 18.44
CA ILE A 3 31.20 -29.67 17.99
C ILE A 3 30.16 -29.11 18.97
N ASN A 4 30.54 -28.10 19.73
CA ASN A 4 29.63 -27.35 20.58
C ASN A 4 29.34 -26.00 19.92
N VAL A 5 28.09 -25.80 19.49
CA VAL A 5 27.64 -24.52 18.92
C VAL A 5 26.97 -23.71 19.99
N VAL A 6 27.54 -22.53 20.28
CA VAL A 6 26.94 -21.54 21.18
C VAL A 6 26.40 -20.40 20.33
N ALA A 7 25.12 -20.11 20.44
CA ALA A 7 24.47 -19.00 19.72
C ALA A 7 23.61 -18.17 20.67
N LEU A 8 23.39 -16.92 20.29
CA LEU A 8 22.43 -16.03 20.98
C LEU A 8 21.02 -16.30 20.45
N VAL A 9 20.14 -16.76 21.33
CA VAL A 9 18.73 -16.95 21.05
C VAL A 9 17.94 -16.05 21.99
N ASP A 10 17.18 -15.13 21.44
CA ASP A 10 16.44 -14.11 22.20
C ASP A 10 17.34 -13.30 23.16
N GLY A 11 18.58 -12.99 22.71
CA GLY A 11 19.57 -12.24 23.47
C GLY A 11 20.31 -13.04 24.55
N GLN A 12 20.03 -14.35 24.69
CA GLN A 12 20.68 -15.21 25.68
C GLN A 12 21.59 -16.27 25.01
N PRO A 13 22.81 -16.49 25.51
CA PRO A 13 23.68 -17.56 25.01
C PRO A 13 23.11 -18.93 25.37
N LYS A 14 22.98 -19.79 24.34
CA LYS A 14 22.52 -21.18 24.48
C LYS A 14 23.44 -22.12 23.69
N ILE A 15 23.68 -23.30 24.24
CA ILE A 15 24.29 -24.38 23.48
C ILE A 15 23.18 -25.05 22.68
N LEU A 16 23.35 -25.11 21.35
CA LEU A 16 22.33 -25.63 20.44
C LEU A 16 22.87 -26.83 19.68
N ASN A 17 22.02 -27.83 19.50
CA ASN A 17 22.25 -28.85 18.49
C ASN A 17 21.81 -28.35 17.11
N LEU A 18 22.12 -29.08 16.05
CA LEU A 18 21.81 -28.69 14.66
C LEU A 18 20.32 -28.43 14.45
N LYS A 19 19.45 -29.29 15.00
CA LYS A 19 17.99 -29.14 14.87
C LYS A 19 17.51 -27.84 15.53
N GLU A 20 17.93 -27.60 16.76
CA GLU A 20 17.54 -26.37 17.51
C GLU A 20 18.03 -25.10 16.82
N MET A 21 19.21 -25.14 16.19
CA MET A 21 19.75 -24.02 15.42
C MET A 21 18.90 -23.73 14.18
N LEU A 22 18.49 -24.76 13.41
CA LEU A 22 17.61 -24.62 12.26
C LEU A 22 16.22 -24.14 12.66
N GLU A 23 15.67 -24.65 13.75
CA GLU A 23 14.37 -24.19 14.28
C GLU A 23 14.42 -22.72 14.72
N ALA A 24 15.48 -22.29 15.40
CA ALA A 24 15.68 -20.90 15.79
C ALA A 24 15.82 -19.98 14.56
N PHE A 25 16.57 -20.42 13.53
CA PHE A 25 16.70 -19.69 12.28
C PHE A 25 15.37 -19.51 11.55
N ILE A 26 14.58 -20.60 11.38
CA ILE A 26 13.27 -20.54 10.72
C ILE A 26 12.31 -19.63 11.49
N ARG A 27 12.29 -19.71 12.83
CA ARG A 27 11.48 -18.83 13.67
C ARG A 27 11.84 -17.37 13.45
N HIS A 28 13.12 -17.03 13.46
CA HIS A 28 13.60 -15.69 13.19
C HIS A 28 13.24 -15.21 11.79
N ARG A 29 13.41 -16.06 10.76
CA ARG A 29 13.02 -15.73 9.38
C ARG A 29 11.54 -15.42 9.27
N ARG A 30 10.67 -16.22 9.91
CA ARG A 30 9.23 -15.95 9.94
C ARG A 30 8.91 -14.58 10.52
N GLU A 31 9.53 -14.24 11.62
CA GLU A 31 9.34 -12.93 12.27
C GLU A 31 9.81 -11.77 11.36
N VAL A 32 10.98 -11.90 10.77
CA VAL A 32 11.54 -10.88 9.87
C VAL A 32 10.67 -10.70 8.64
N VAL A 33 10.26 -11.77 7.96
CA VAL A 33 9.40 -11.72 6.77
C VAL A 33 8.04 -11.12 7.12
N THR A 34 7.43 -11.52 8.25
CA THR A 34 6.17 -10.94 8.71
C THR A 34 6.28 -9.42 8.94
N ARG A 35 7.29 -8.96 9.67
CA ARG A 35 7.50 -7.51 9.93
C ARG A 35 7.76 -6.73 8.63
N ARG A 36 8.56 -7.29 7.74
CA ARG A 36 8.80 -6.70 6.41
C ARG A 36 7.51 -6.59 5.60
N THR A 37 6.70 -7.65 5.56
CA THR A 37 5.44 -7.66 4.81
C THR A 37 4.43 -6.66 5.37
N ILE A 38 4.32 -6.52 6.70
CA ILE A 38 3.49 -5.49 7.33
C ILE A 38 3.93 -4.08 6.90
N TYR A 39 5.24 -3.81 6.90
CA TYR A 39 5.78 -2.53 6.46
C TYR A 39 5.48 -2.25 4.98
N LEU A 40 5.69 -3.25 4.11
CA LEU A 40 5.42 -3.14 2.67
C LEU A 40 3.93 -2.94 2.38
N LEU A 41 3.05 -3.66 3.08
CA LEU A 41 1.61 -3.49 3.00
C LEU A 41 1.19 -2.05 3.36
N LYS A 42 1.73 -1.52 4.47
CA LYS A 42 1.47 -0.13 4.87
C LYS A 42 1.90 0.85 3.77
N LYS A 43 3.10 0.68 3.22
CA LYS A 43 3.62 1.54 2.14
C LYS A 43 2.82 1.41 0.84
N ALA A 44 2.42 0.21 0.47
CA ALA A 44 1.58 -0.02 -0.70
C ALA A 44 0.20 0.65 -0.55
N ARG A 45 -0.44 0.57 0.63
CA ARG A 45 -1.70 1.24 0.93
C ARG A 45 -1.57 2.77 0.88
N GLU A 46 -0.53 3.34 1.48
CA GLU A 46 -0.26 4.78 1.43
C GLU A 46 -0.12 5.25 -0.03
N ARG A 47 0.63 4.52 -0.86
CA ARG A 47 0.81 4.84 -2.27
C ARG A 47 -0.47 4.64 -3.09
N ALA A 48 -1.19 3.54 -2.87
CA ALA A 48 -2.46 3.27 -3.53
C ALA A 48 -3.49 4.37 -3.22
N HIS A 49 -3.56 4.84 -1.97
CA HIS A 49 -4.44 5.94 -1.57
C HIS A 49 -4.15 7.25 -2.32
N THR A 50 -2.87 7.61 -2.50
CA THR A 50 -2.48 8.77 -3.32
C THR A 50 -2.89 8.58 -4.79
N LEU A 51 -2.63 7.41 -5.37
CA LEU A 51 -2.97 7.10 -6.77
C LEU A 51 -4.49 7.07 -7.00
N GLU A 52 -5.25 6.57 -6.05
CA GLU A 52 -6.71 6.60 -6.03
C GLU A 52 -7.22 8.05 -6.09
N GLY A 53 -6.66 8.94 -5.26
CA GLY A 53 -6.97 10.38 -5.30
C GLY A 53 -6.65 11.00 -6.66
N PHE A 54 -5.54 10.64 -7.30
CA PHE A 54 -5.21 11.12 -8.64
C PHE A 54 -6.18 10.60 -9.70
N ALA A 55 -6.58 9.33 -9.64
CA ALA A 55 -7.55 8.76 -10.57
C ALA A 55 -8.93 9.43 -10.43
N ILE A 56 -9.37 9.74 -9.21
CA ILE A 56 -10.58 10.54 -8.97
C ILE A 56 -10.43 11.96 -9.53
N ALA A 57 -9.28 12.61 -9.33
CA ALA A 57 -9.03 13.95 -9.84
C ALA A 57 -9.04 13.99 -11.37
N LEU A 58 -8.47 13.00 -12.03
CA LEU A 58 -8.47 12.89 -13.49
C LEU A 58 -9.88 12.67 -14.07
N ALA A 59 -10.70 11.87 -13.39
CA ALA A 59 -12.10 11.65 -13.78
C ALA A 59 -12.97 12.92 -13.65
N ASN A 60 -12.54 13.90 -12.84
CA ASN A 60 -13.29 15.14 -12.55
C ASN A 60 -12.45 16.39 -12.84
N ILE A 61 -11.51 16.32 -13.77
CA ILE A 61 -10.46 17.34 -13.95
C ILE A 61 -11.01 18.75 -14.21
N ASP A 62 -12.02 18.89 -15.04
CA ASP A 62 -12.60 20.19 -15.41
C ASP A 62 -13.26 20.88 -14.21
N GLU A 63 -13.96 20.09 -13.36
CA GLU A 63 -14.56 20.59 -12.15
C GLU A 63 -13.51 21.00 -11.12
N ILE A 64 -12.45 20.20 -10.96
CA ILE A 64 -11.34 20.46 -10.05
C ILE A 64 -10.60 21.73 -10.45
N ILE A 65 -10.27 21.91 -11.73
CA ILE A 65 -9.64 23.13 -12.25
C ILE A 65 -10.53 24.36 -11.99
N THR A 66 -11.83 24.23 -12.25
CA THR A 66 -12.78 25.31 -12.01
C THR A 66 -12.87 25.69 -10.53
N LEU A 67 -12.87 24.68 -9.64
CA LEU A 67 -12.89 24.90 -8.19
C LEU A 67 -11.60 25.58 -7.72
N ILE A 68 -10.42 25.12 -8.15
CA ILE A 68 -9.14 25.72 -7.80
C ILE A 68 -9.06 27.18 -8.26
N LYS A 69 -9.49 27.48 -9.50
CA LYS A 69 -9.50 28.86 -10.03
C LYS A 69 -10.42 29.83 -9.28
N LYS A 70 -11.50 29.31 -8.68
CA LYS A 70 -12.46 30.10 -7.91
C LYS A 70 -12.04 30.29 -6.44
N SER A 71 -11.14 29.49 -5.95
CA SER A 71 -10.68 29.52 -4.56
C SER A 71 -9.70 30.67 -4.34
N PRO A 72 -9.88 31.48 -3.27
CA PRO A 72 -9.04 32.65 -3.01
C PRO A 72 -7.64 32.28 -2.51
N SER A 73 -7.49 31.07 -1.92
CA SER A 73 -6.18 30.57 -1.45
C SER A 73 -6.06 29.05 -1.66
N PRO A 74 -4.81 28.52 -1.64
CA PRO A 74 -4.60 27.06 -1.67
C PRO A 74 -5.25 26.31 -0.51
N ALA A 75 -5.35 26.94 0.66
CA ALA A 75 -6.02 26.37 1.84
C ALA A 75 -7.52 26.20 1.58
N ASP A 76 -8.17 27.25 1.06
CA ASP A 76 -9.60 27.23 0.71
C ASP A 76 -9.88 26.20 -0.40
N ALA A 77 -8.97 26.08 -1.40
CA ALA A 77 -9.08 25.08 -2.44
C ALA A 77 -9.02 23.63 -1.87
N ARG A 78 -8.12 23.40 -0.93
CA ARG A 78 -7.99 22.08 -0.26
C ARG A 78 -9.26 21.74 0.53
N GLU A 79 -9.79 22.68 1.33
CA GLU A 79 -11.03 22.48 2.08
C GLU A 79 -12.23 22.21 1.16
N ALA A 80 -12.33 22.94 0.06
CA ALA A 80 -13.39 22.75 -0.93
C ALA A 80 -13.28 21.39 -1.66
N LEU A 81 -12.08 20.93 -1.94
CA LEU A 81 -11.84 19.59 -2.52
C LEU A 81 -12.29 18.48 -1.58
N VAL A 82 -12.01 18.60 -0.29
CA VAL A 82 -12.37 17.61 0.75
C VAL A 82 -13.86 17.62 1.04
N ALA A 83 -14.49 18.79 1.08
CA ALA A 83 -15.91 18.93 1.40
C ALA A 83 -16.85 18.40 0.31
N LYS A 84 -16.37 18.29 -0.94
CA LYS A 84 -17.18 17.88 -2.08
C LYS A 84 -17.10 16.37 -2.32
N GLY A 85 -18.25 15.74 -2.60
CA GLY A 85 -18.32 14.37 -3.09
C GLY A 85 -18.11 14.32 -4.61
N TRP A 86 -17.10 13.55 -5.06
CA TRP A 86 -16.67 13.44 -6.44
C TRP A 86 -17.25 12.21 -7.13
N THR A 87 -17.35 12.24 -8.45
CA THR A 87 -17.71 11.05 -9.25
C THR A 87 -16.52 10.10 -9.29
N PRO A 88 -16.66 8.84 -8.84
CA PRO A 88 -15.51 7.95 -8.68
C PRO A 88 -14.96 7.36 -9.98
N GLY A 89 -15.64 7.51 -11.12
CA GLY A 89 -15.17 7.07 -12.45
C GLY A 89 -14.79 5.58 -12.49
N THR A 90 -13.65 5.27 -13.10
CA THR A 90 -13.12 3.89 -13.25
C THR A 90 -12.63 3.28 -11.93
N VAL A 91 -12.39 4.11 -10.90
CA VAL A 91 -11.90 3.67 -9.59
C VAL A 91 -12.88 2.70 -8.91
N VAL A 92 -14.19 2.89 -9.12
CA VAL A 92 -15.22 1.97 -8.56
C VAL A 92 -14.96 0.52 -8.96
N ALA A 93 -14.79 0.26 -10.25
CA ALA A 93 -14.58 -1.09 -10.76
C ALA A 93 -13.29 -1.73 -10.21
N MET A 94 -12.24 -0.92 -10.01
CA MET A 94 -10.98 -1.39 -9.43
C MET A 94 -11.13 -1.72 -7.94
N LEU A 95 -11.80 -0.86 -7.16
CA LEU A 95 -12.05 -1.08 -5.75
C LEU A 95 -13.05 -2.21 -5.50
N GLU A 96 -14.07 -2.38 -6.34
CA GLU A 96 -14.99 -3.52 -6.27
C GLU A 96 -14.26 -4.84 -6.47
N ARG A 97 -13.29 -4.89 -7.38
CA ARG A 97 -12.47 -6.09 -7.64
C ARG A 97 -11.49 -6.38 -6.50
N ALA A 98 -10.82 -5.36 -5.95
CA ALA A 98 -9.79 -5.51 -4.92
C ALA A 98 -10.35 -5.52 -3.50
N GLY A 99 -11.58 -5.08 -3.32
CA GLY A 99 -12.22 -4.78 -2.03
C GLY A 99 -12.18 -3.28 -1.71
N PRO A 100 -13.28 -2.71 -1.20
CA PRO A 100 -13.42 -1.26 -0.97
C PRO A 100 -12.43 -0.70 0.07
N GLU A 101 -11.87 -1.57 0.90
CA GLU A 101 -10.90 -1.22 1.95
C GLU A 101 -9.44 -1.56 1.54
N ALA A 102 -9.19 -2.07 0.31
CA ALA A 102 -7.88 -2.55 -0.10
C ALA A 102 -6.82 -1.45 -0.05
N SER A 103 -7.12 -0.27 -0.61
CA SER A 103 -6.25 0.91 -0.65
C SER A 103 -6.31 1.78 0.59
N ARG A 104 -7.14 1.42 1.58
CA ARG A 104 -7.37 2.24 2.77
C ARG A 104 -6.21 2.14 3.76
N PRO A 105 -5.48 3.25 4.04
CA PRO A 105 -4.51 3.30 5.13
C PRO A 105 -5.19 3.19 6.49
N GLU A 106 -4.49 2.65 7.49
CA GLU A 106 -5.02 2.46 8.85
C GLU A 106 -5.37 3.78 9.58
N TRP A 107 -4.70 4.88 9.20
CA TRP A 107 -4.90 6.21 9.78
C TRP A 107 -6.06 7.00 9.15
N LEU A 108 -6.64 6.49 8.05
CA LEU A 108 -7.68 7.21 7.30
C LEU A 108 -9.00 7.19 8.06
N GLU A 109 -9.54 8.37 8.34
CA GLU A 109 -10.84 8.53 9.00
C GLU A 109 -11.99 8.00 8.13
N ASP A 110 -13.02 7.46 8.79
CA ASP A 110 -14.16 6.81 8.10
C ASP A 110 -14.94 7.72 7.16
N GLN A 111 -14.88 9.02 7.35
CA GLN A 111 -15.60 9.98 6.50
C GLN A 111 -15.09 10.07 5.07
N TYR A 112 -13.85 9.64 4.79
CA TYR A 112 -13.21 9.68 3.48
C TYR A 112 -13.33 8.37 2.71
N GLY A 113 -13.15 8.44 1.38
CA GLY A 113 -13.23 7.30 0.47
C GLY A 113 -14.59 7.17 -0.23
N LEU A 114 -14.89 6.00 -0.74
CA LEU A 114 -16.12 5.72 -1.48
C LEU A 114 -17.32 5.56 -0.54
N LYS A 115 -18.33 6.45 -0.66
CA LYS A 115 -19.55 6.42 0.14
C LYS A 115 -20.77 6.76 -0.71
N LYS A 116 -21.78 5.91 -0.67
CA LYS A 116 -23.08 6.11 -1.34
C LYS A 116 -22.94 6.55 -2.81
N GLY A 117 -21.98 5.93 -3.53
CA GLY A 117 -21.74 6.24 -4.95
C GLY A 117 -20.96 7.52 -5.23
N LYS A 118 -20.44 8.21 -4.19
CA LYS A 118 -19.54 9.35 -4.31
C LYS A 118 -18.23 9.07 -3.57
N TYR A 119 -17.16 9.70 -4.04
CA TYR A 119 -15.86 9.61 -3.43
C TYR A 119 -15.53 10.91 -2.67
N PHE A 120 -15.12 10.80 -1.41
CA PHE A 120 -14.69 11.91 -0.57
C PHE A 120 -13.18 11.86 -0.41
N LEU A 121 -12.50 12.89 -0.94
CA LEU A 121 -11.05 13.00 -0.87
C LEU A 121 -10.58 13.26 0.56
N SER A 122 -9.48 12.62 0.95
CA SER A 122 -8.79 12.95 2.20
C SER A 122 -8.01 14.27 2.09
N PRO A 123 -7.66 14.91 3.22
CA PRO A 123 -6.82 16.12 3.21
C PRO A 123 -5.45 15.88 2.55
N GLU A 124 -4.88 14.66 2.67
CA GLU A 124 -3.63 14.26 2.05
C GLU A 124 -3.78 14.17 0.53
N GLN A 125 -4.84 13.50 0.04
CA GLN A 125 -5.15 13.42 -1.39
C GLN A 125 -5.39 14.81 -1.98
N ALA A 126 -6.14 15.67 -1.30
CA ALA A 126 -6.39 17.03 -1.75
C ALA A 126 -5.09 17.86 -1.87
N LYS A 127 -4.15 17.69 -0.92
CA LYS A 127 -2.83 18.28 -0.97
C LYS A 127 -2.05 17.77 -2.19
N ASP A 128 -1.96 16.46 -2.37
CA ASP A 128 -1.23 15.82 -3.47
C ASP A 128 -1.80 16.26 -4.84
N ILE A 129 -3.14 16.43 -4.95
CA ILE A 129 -3.80 16.94 -6.16
C ILE A 129 -3.41 18.39 -6.45
N LEU A 130 -3.33 19.26 -5.44
CA LEU A 130 -2.91 20.65 -5.62
C LEU A 130 -1.43 20.78 -6.00
N GLU A 131 -0.60 19.83 -5.60
CA GLU A 131 0.83 19.75 -5.95
C GLU A 131 1.07 19.01 -7.29
N LEU A 132 0.01 18.52 -7.95
CA LEU A 132 0.11 17.78 -9.20
C LEU A 132 0.63 18.67 -10.34
N ARG A 133 1.71 18.22 -10.98
CA ARG A 133 2.30 18.97 -12.11
C ARG A 133 1.44 18.80 -13.36
N LEU A 134 1.28 19.88 -14.14
CA LEU A 134 0.44 19.93 -15.35
C LEU A 134 0.78 18.85 -16.38
N HIS A 135 2.05 18.43 -16.51
CA HIS A 135 2.42 17.37 -17.45
C HIS A 135 1.83 16.01 -17.11
N ARG A 136 1.45 15.78 -15.86
CA ARG A 136 0.76 14.54 -15.44
C ARG A 136 -0.69 14.46 -15.89
N LEU A 137 -1.22 15.53 -16.47
CA LEU A 137 -2.57 15.58 -17.03
C LEU A 137 -2.64 15.06 -18.47
N THR A 138 -1.50 14.70 -19.11
CA THR A 138 -1.50 14.08 -20.44
C THR A 138 -2.08 12.68 -20.41
N GLY A 139 -2.72 12.25 -21.49
CA GLY A 139 -3.34 10.92 -21.57
C GLY A 139 -2.39 9.78 -21.22
N MET A 140 -1.15 9.81 -21.73
CA MET A 140 -0.14 8.79 -21.44
C MET A 140 0.23 8.72 -19.94
N GLU A 141 0.25 9.85 -19.23
CA GLU A 141 0.53 9.86 -17.79
C GLU A 141 -0.70 9.43 -16.97
N GLN A 142 -1.91 9.69 -17.47
CA GLN A 142 -3.14 9.18 -16.87
C GLN A 142 -3.18 7.65 -16.89
N ASP A 143 -2.85 7.05 -18.03
CA ASP A 143 -2.79 5.59 -18.19
C ASP A 143 -1.76 4.97 -17.21
N LYS A 144 -0.59 5.60 -17.06
CA LYS A 144 0.43 5.15 -16.09
C LYS A 144 -0.05 5.22 -14.63
N ILE A 145 -0.82 6.24 -14.26
CA ILE A 145 -1.39 6.35 -12.91
C ILE A 145 -2.36 5.20 -12.64
N ILE A 146 -3.21 4.88 -13.60
CA ILE A 146 -4.18 3.79 -13.51
C ILE A 146 -3.46 2.44 -13.46
N GLU A 147 -2.44 2.25 -14.28
CA GLU A 147 -1.62 1.03 -14.29
C GLU A 147 -0.87 0.86 -12.96
N GLU A 148 -0.20 1.92 -12.47
CA GLU A 148 0.49 1.89 -11.16
C GLU A 148 -0.51 1.58 -10.02
N PHE A 149 -1.70 2.15 -10.06
CA PHE A 149 -2.74 1.88 -9.07
C PHE A 149 -3.16 0.40 -9.08
N THR A 150 -3.36 -0.19 -10.25
CA THR A 150 -3.69 -1.60 -10.40
C THR A 150 -2.58 -2.49 -9.83
N VAL A 151 -1.32 -2.21 -10.17
CA VAL A 151 -0.16 -2.93 -9.63
C VAL A 151 -0.10 -2.85 -8.10
N LYS A 152 -0.39 -1.66 -7.52
CA LYS A 152 -0.41 -1.51 -6.06
C LYS A 152 -1.55 -2.29 -5.39
N LEU A 153 -2.69 -2.41 -6.02
CA LEU A 153 -3.78 -3.25 -5.52
C LEU A 153 -3.41 -4.74 -5.53
N ASP A 154 -2.73 -5.21 -6.58
CA ASP A 154 -2.25 -6.59 -6.67
C ASP A 154 -1.16 -6.89 -5.62
N GLU A 155 -0.22 -5.95 -5.40
CA GLU A 155 0.78 -6.06 -4.31
C GLU A 155 0.10 -6.13 -2.93
N ILE A 156 -0.90 -5.31 -2.67
CA ILE A 156 -1.66 -5.31 -1.41
C ILE A 156 -2.33 -6.67 -1.20
N ALA A 157 -2.95 -7.23 -2.24
CA ALA A 157 -3.60 -8.54 -2.17
C ALA A 157 -2.59 -9.66 -1.85
N ASP A 158 -1.41 -9.64 -2.48
CA ASP A 158 -0.33 -10.61 -2.18
C ASP A 158 0.19 -10.46 -0.74
N TYR A 159 0.44 -9.24 -0.26
CA TYR A 159 0.88 -9.02 1.12
C TYR A 159 -0.17 -9.47 2.15
N GLN A 160 -1.46 -9.28 1.86
CA GLN A 160 -2.54 -9.75 2.70
C GLN A 160 -2.61 -11.29 2.73
N ASP A 161 -2.41 -11.95 1.59
CA ASP A 161 -2.34 -13.41 1.51
C ASP A 161 -1.16 -13.97 2.30
N ILE A 162 0.04 -13.37 2.17
CA ILE A 162 1.23 -13.75 2.95
C ILE A 162 0.97 -13.63 4.46
N LEU A 163 0.32 -12.55 4.91
CA LEU A 163 0.02 -12.32 6.33
C LEU A 163 -1.13 -13.19 6.84
N GLY A 164 -2.07 -13.57 5.96
CA GLY A 164 -3.23 -14.38 6.29
C GLY A 164 -2.97 -15.89 6.34
N SER A 165 -1.87 -16.36 5.73
CA SER A 165 -1.58 -17.80 5.59
C SER A 165 -0.17 -18.15 5.99
N ILE A 166 -0.04 -19.00 7.05
CA ILE A 166 1.26 -19.55 7.46
C ILE A 166 1.91 -20.32 6.31
N THR A 167 1.14 -21.05 5.52
CA THR A 167 1.63 -21.82 4.37
C THR A 167 2.23 -20.89 3.32
N ARG A 168 1.55 -19.77 3.00
CA ARG A 168 2.05 -18.77 2.06
C ARG A 168 3.33 -18.08 2.58
N LEU A 169 3.35 -17.71 3.87
CA LEU A 169 4.54 -17.15 4.52
C LEU A 169 5.74 -18.11 4.44
N MET A 170 5.53 -19.40 4.69
CA MET A 170 6.60 -20.41 4.60
C MET A 170 7.07 -20.61 3.15
N LEU A 171 6.18 -20.48 2.17
CA LEU A 171 6.54 -20.54 0.75
C LEU A 171 7.47 -19.38 0.38
N VAL A 172 7.16 -18.15 0.80
CA VAL A 172 8.03 -16.98 0.59
C VAL A 172 9.43 -17.19 1.19
N ILE A 173 9.49 -17.72 2.44
CA ILE A 173 10.77 -18.01 3.09
C ILE A 173 11.57 -19.05 2.29
N ARG A 174 10.90 -20.08 1.78
CA ARG A 174 11.51 -21.11 0.96
C ARG A 174 12.05 -20.55 -0.35
N GLU A 175 11.25 -19.78 -1.08
CA GLU A 175 11.65 -19.13 -2.34
C GLU A 175 12.88 -18.23 -2.14
N GLU A 176 12.92 -17.45 -1.05
CA GLU A 176 14.08 -16.62 -0.72
C GLU A 176 15.34 -17.42 -0.39
N LEU A 177 15.20 -18.57 0.27
CA LEU A 177 16.33 -19.45 0.57
C LEU A 177 16.83 -20.18 -0.68
N GLU A 178 15.93 -20.61 -1.56
CA GLU A 178 16.28 -21.22 -2.85
C GLU A 178 17.03 -20.21 -3.73
N ALA A 179 16.59 -18.96 -3.80
CA ALA A 179 17.29 -17.90 -4.54
C ALA A 179 18.71 -17.61 -4.02
N VAL A 180 18.99 -17.84 -2.74
CA VAL A 180 20.36 -17.74 -2.18
C VAL A 180 21.24 -18.92 -2.60
N LEU A 181 20.66 -20.11 -2.82
CA LEU A 181 21.41 -21.28 -3.27
C LEU A 181 21.83 -21.20 -4.75
N GLU A 182 21.15 -20.37 -5.55
CA GLU A 182 21.45 -20.16 -6.97
C GLU A 182 22.54 -19.09 -7.21
N GLN A 183 22.97 -18.37 -6.16
CA GLN A 183 24.04 -17.36 -6.19
C GLN A 183 25.42 -17.98 -5.91
#